data_c2253f319ce03b94d57b9c96ae2223c8
#
_entry.id   c2253f319ce03b94d57b9c96ae2223c8
#
_cell.length_a   1.000
_cell.length_b   1.000
_cell.length_c   1.000
_cell.angle_alpha   90.00
_cell.angle_beta   90.00
_cell.angle_gamma   90.00
#
_symmetry.space_group_name_H-M   'P 1'
#
loop_
_entity.id
_entity.type
_entity.pdbx_description
1 polymer ?
#
loop_
_entity_poly.entity_id
_entity_poly.type
_entity_poly.pdbx_seq_one_letter_code
_entity_poly.pdbx_strand_id
1 'polypeptide(L)'
;MKFLKKGYAYASIFGLLLTASFSYSMLKTFVIAETISTVSNTASSSNAEAASKAAETATVTDTRYSDDNISVTLTEKTVNNTQVYIADVTVSSAEYLKTALANNTYGTNVTAKTSETAANNKAILAVNGDYYGANTTGYVIRNGVVYRDTVQEDASNGDLAIYKDGSFKIIYENEISA
;
A
#
# COMPACT_ATOMS: atom_id res chain seq x y z
N MET A 1 -9.35 55.04 -20.80
CA MET A 1 -9.21 53.59 -20.68
C MET A 1 -9.81 52.93 -21.91
N LYS A 2 -8.96 52.37 -22.82
CA LYS A 2 -9.47 51.66 -24.00
C LYS A 2 -9.93 50.28 -23.53
N PHE A 3 -11.22 50.03 -23.61
CA PHE A 3 -11.80 48.71 -23.39
C PHE A 3 -11.08 47.67 -24.27
N LEU A 4 -10.45 46.66 -23.67
CA LEU A 4 -9.97 45.49 -24.35
C LEU A 4 -11.09 44.98 -25.26
N LYS A 5 -10.80 44.84 -26.56
CA LYS A 5 -11.79 44.31 -27.50
C LYS A 5 -12.34 43.00 -26.95
N LYS A 6 -13.65 42.83 -26.90
CA LYS A 6 -14.35 41.70 -26.25
C LYS A 6 -13.72 40.32 -26.59
N GLY A 7 -13.19 40.15 -27.80
CA GLY A 7 -12.52 38.92 -28.23
C GLY A 7 -11.28 38.56 -27.40
N TYR A 8 -10.44 39.53 -27.07
CA TYR A 8 -9.22 39.25 -26.24
C TYR A 8 -9.61 38.93 -24.79
N ALA A 9 -10.65 39.56 -24.26
CA ALA A 9 -11.15 39.27 -22.92
C ALA A 9 -11.66 37.81 -22.83
N TYR A 10 -12.42 37.35 -23.79
CA TYR A 10 -12.89 35.95 -23.86
C TYR A 10 -11.73 34.96 -24.03
N ALA A 11 -10.76 35.26 -24.91
CA ALA A 11 -9.59 34.42 -25.08
C ALA A 11 -8.74 34.31 -23.81
N SER A 12 -8.56 35.43 -23.09
CA SER A 12 -7.81 35.42 -21.81
C SER A 12 -8.54 34.64 -20.71
N ILE A 13 -9.86 34.77 -20.59
CA ILE A 13 -10.66 34.03 -19.62
C ILE A 13 -10.64 32.56 -19.96
N PHE A 14 -10.78 32.20 -21.23
CA PHE A 14 -10.72 30.80 -21.68
C PHE A 14 -9.34 30.19 -21.41
N GLY A 15 -8.26 30.91 -21.70
CA GLY A 15 -6.90 30.48 -21.38
C GLY A 15 -6.68 30.25 -19.89
N LEU A 16 -7.16 31.15 -19.03
CA LEU A 16 -7.10 31.00 -17.57
C LEU A 16 -7.88 29.78 -17.07
N LEU A 17 -9.09 29.57 -17.59
CA LEU A 17 -9.90 28.40 -17.20
C LEU A 17 -9.26 27.09 -17.67
N LEU A 18 -8.66 27.08 -18.85
CA LEU A 18 -8.00 25.91 -19.40
C LEU A 18 -6.73 25.55 -18.60
N THR A 19 -5.92 26.55 -18.25
CA THR A 19 -4.72 26.31 -17.41
C THR A 19 -5.11 25.88 -16.00
N ALA A 20 -6.13 26.49 -15.39
CA ALA A 20 -6.63 26.12 -14.07
C ALA A 20 -7.18 24.69 -14.05
N SER A 21 -7.95 24.31 -15.07
CA SER A 21 -8.50 22.96 -15.24
C SER A 21 -7.40 21.92 -15.41
N PHE A 22 -6.40 22.21 -16.25
CA PHE A 22 -5.27 21.32 -16.46
C PHE A 22 -4.43 21.16 -15.19
N SER A 23 -4.12 22.27 -14.50
CA SER A 23 -3.42 22.24 -13.22
C SER A 23 -4.17 21.48 -12.15
N TYR A 24 -5.49 21.66 -12.05
CA TYR A 24 -6.33 20.92 -11.11
C TYR A 24 -6.34 19.42 -11.42
N SER A 25 -6.47 19.05 -12.69
CA SER A 25 -6.44 17.65 -13.13
C SER A 25 -5.10 16.98 -12.80
N MET A 26 -3.99 17.68 -13.05
CA MET A 26 -2.65 17.18 -12.69
C MET A 26 -2.47 17.03 -11.19
N LEU A 27 -2.89 18.03 -10.41
CA LEU A 27 -2.85 17.98 -8.95
C LEU A 27 -3.71 16.84 -8.39
N LYS A 28 -4.93 16.67 -8.92
CA LYS A 28 -5.83 15.59 -8.50
C LYS A 28 -5.21 14.22 -8.78
N THR A 29 -4.60 14.04 -9.95
CA THR A 29 -4.04 12.74 -10.35
C THR A 29 -2.77 12.36 -9.59
N PHE A 30 -1.92 13.34 -9.24
CA PHE A 30 -0.57 13.04 -8.74
C PHE A 30 -0.27 13.56 -7.33
N VAL A 31 -1.06 14.48 -6.79
CA VAL A 31 -0.73 15.19 -5.55
C VAL A 31 -1.85 15.16 -4.51
N ILE A 32 -3.11 15.32 -4.92
CA ILE A 32 -4.22 15.37 -3.96
C ILE A 32 -4.56 13.96 -3.50
N ALA A 33 -4.39 13.70 -2.22
CA ALA A 33 -4.81 12.45 -1.61
C ALA A 33 -6.34 12.38 -1.55
N GLU A 34 -6.91 11.28 -2.00
CA GLU A 34 -8.36 11.02 -1.93
C GLU A 34 -8.62 9.75 -1.12
N THR A 35 -9.53 9.86 -0.15
CA THR A 35 -10.03 8.72 0.60
C THR A 35 -11.13 8.03 -0.21
N ILE A 36 -11.01 6.75 -0.42
CA ILE A 36 -12.01 5.93 -1.11
C ILE A 36 -12.83 5.20 -0.06
N SER A 37 -14.15 5.35 -0.10
CA SER A 37 -15.05 4.63 0.80
C SER A 37 -15.03 3.13 0.49
N THR A 38 -14.75 2.33 1.51
CA THR A 38 -14.72 0.87 1.38
C THR A 38 -16.12 0.29 1.24
N VAL A 39 -16.28 -0.73 0.43
CA VAL A 39 -17.44 -1.60 0.49
C VAL A 39 -17.30 -2.44 1.76
N SER A 40 -18.15 -2.18 2.72
CA SER A 40 -18.03 -2.68 4.09
C SER A 40 -18.02 -4.18 4.21
N ASN A 41 -17.07 -4.71 4.98
CA ASN A 41 -17.41 -5.73 5.97
C ASN A 41 -16.52 -5.56 7.21
N THR A 42 -17.18 -5.41 8.32
CA THR A 42 -16.64 -5.17 9.64
C THR A 42 -15.80 -6.37 10.11
N ALA A 43 -14.51 -6.22 10.17
CA ALA A 43 -13.66 -7.11 10.95
C ALA A 43 -13.00 -6.32 12.08
N SER A 44 -13.39 -6.71 13.26
CA SER A 44 -13.04 -6.11 14.57
C SER A 44 -11.54 -6.15 14.83
N SER A 45 -11.02 -5.03 15.27
CA SER A 45 -9.67 -4.90 15.81
C SER A 45 -9.57 -5.58 17.17
N SER A 46 -8.86 -6.69 17.23
CA SER A 46 -8.45 -7.31 18.51
C SER A 46 -7.03 -7.87 18.41
N ASN A 47 -6.01 -7.04 18.44
CA ASN A 47 -4.63 -7.54 18.53
C ASN A 47 -3.64 -6.54 19.16
N ALA A 48 -4.09 -5.64 20.03
CA ALA A 48 -3.18 -4.77 20.79
C ALA A 48 -2.50 -5.47 21.98
N GLU A 49 -3.08 -6.56 22.50
CA GLU A 49 -2.56 -7.25 23.69
C GLU A 49 -1.51 -8.34 23.39
N ALA A 50 -1.60 -9.00 22.24
CA ALA A 50 -0.63 -10.05 21.89
C ALA A 50 0.77 -9.50 21.59
N ALA A 51 0.88 -8.31 21.01
CA ALA A 51 2.15 -7.67 20.69
C ALA A 51 2.94 -7.22 21.94
N SER A 52 2.26 -6.95 23.06
CA SER A 52 2.92 -6.51 24.29
C SER A 52 3.62 -7.65 25.05
N LYS A 53 3.12 -8.88 24.93
CA LYS A 53 3.66 -10.04 25.66
C LYS A 53 4.85 -10.69 24.94
N ALA A 54 4.94 -10.58 23.60
CA ALA A 54 6.04 -11.13 22.83
C ALA A 54 7.35 -10.34 22.98
N ALA A 55 7.27 -9.06 23.37
CA ALA A 55 8.44 -8.21 23.52
C ALA A 55 9.31 -8.52 24.75
N GLU A 56 8.80 -9.24 25.74
CA GLU A 56 9.53 -9.53 27.00
C GLU A 56 10.56 -10.67 26.86
N THR A 57 10.45 -11.52 25.82
CA THR A 57 11.33 -12.68 25.63
C THR A 57 12.13 -12.63 24.31
N ALA A 58 12.00 -11.56 23.54
CA ALA A 58 12.62 -11.46 22.24
C ALA A 58 14.13 -11.24 22.31
N THR A 59 14.89 -11.97 21.52
CA THR A 59 16.32 -11.70 21.27
C THR A 59 16.44 -10.78 20.06
N VAL A 60 17.05 -9.61 20.25
CA VAL A 60 17.23 -8.59 19.21
C VAL A 60 18.69 -8.23 19.05
N THR A 61 19.18 -8.27 17.82
CA THR A 61 20.50 -7.77 17.40
C THR A 61 20.33 -6.93 16.14
N ASP A 62 21.41 -6.31 15.65
CA ASP A 62 21.35 -5.46 14.44
C ASP A 62 20.88 -6.22 13.18
N THR A 63 21.08 -7.54 13.14
CA THR A 63 20.76 -8.38 11.97
C THR A 63 19.81 -9.52 12.27
N ARG A 64 19.30 -9.61 13.50
CA ARG A 64 18.45 -10.73 13.91
C ARG A 64 17.39 -10.30 14.92
N TYR A 65 16.18 -10.81 14.72
CA TYR A 65 15.10 -10.83 15.70
C TYR A 65 14.64 -12.27 15.89
N SER A 66 14.33 -12.67 17.12
CA SER A 66 13.74 -13.98 17.40
C SER A 66 12.92 -13.93 18.68
N ASP A 67 11.67 -14.37 18.59
CA ASP A 67 10.78 -14.68 19.72
C ASP A 67 10.15 -16.07 19.51
N ASP A 68 9.14 -16.43 20.31
CA ASP A 68 8.45 -17.72 20.23
C ASP A 68 7.69 -17.94 18.90
N ASN A 69 7.38 -16.87 18.15
CA ASN A 69 6.51 -16.90 16.99
C ASN A 69 7.16 -16.41 15.71
N ILE A 70 8.18 -15.57 15.82
CA ILE A 70 8.78 -14.88 14.68
C ILE A 70 10.30 -15.00 14.76
N SER A 71 10.91 -15.37 13.65
CA SER A 71 12.37 -15.29 13.47
C SER A 71 12.67 -14.51 12.21
N VAL A 72 13.54 -13.52 12.30
CA VAL A 72 14.04 -12.72 11.18
C VAL A 72 15.55 -12.74 11.19
N THR A 73 16.16 -13.00 10.04
CA THR A 73 17.61 -12.86 9.83
C THR A 73 17.86 -11.99 8.61
N LEU A 74 18.66 -10.95 8.78
CA LEU A 74 19.09 -10.06 7.70
C LEU A 74 20.48 -10.45 7.22
N THR A 75 20.64 -10.58 5.91
CA THR A 75 21.91 -10.82 5.23
C THR A 75 22.15 -9.77 4.18
N GLU A 76 23.36 -9.23 4.14
CA GLU A 76 23.80 -8.29 3.12
C GLU A 76 24.71 -8.97 2.12
N LYS A 77 24.51 -8.70 0.84
CA LYS A 77 25.37 -9.18 -0.26
C LYS A 77 25.57 -8.07 -1.28
N THR A 78 26.76 -8.00 -1.85
CA THR A 78 27.04 -7.16 -3.02
C THR A 78 27.09 -8.05 -4.25
N VAL A 79 26.21 -7.78 -5.22
CA VAL A 79 26.13 -8.51 -6.48
C VAL A 79 26.17 -7.49 -7.63
N ASN A 80 27.08 -7.64 -8.55
CA ASN A 80 27.24 -6.72 -9.70
C ASN A 80 27.24 -5.24 -9.29
N ASN A 81 28.00 -4.90 -8.27
CA ASN A 81 28.11 -3.54 -7.72
C ASN A 81 26.79 -2.98 -7.14
N THR A 82 25.82 -3.85 -6.84
CA THR A 82 24.55 -3.51 -6.21
C THR A 82 24.49 -4.16 -4.83
N GLN A 83 24.17 -3.35 -3.82
CA GLN A 83 23.93 -3.84 -2.47
C GLN A 83 22.56 -4.51 -2.40
N VAL A 84 22.51 -5.75 -1.93
CA VAL A 84 21.29 -6.55 -1.79
C VAL A 84 21.10 -6.91 -0.32
N TYR A 85 19.93 -6.59 0.23
CA TYR A 85 19.51 -6.97 1.57
C TYR A 85 18.51 -8.11 1.45
N ILE A 86 18.77 -9.18 2.16
CA ILE A 86 17.92 -10.39 2.18
C ILE A 86 17.40 -10.54 3.59
N ALA A 87 16.09 -10.49 3.76
CA ALA A 87 15.41 -10.83 5.00
C ALA A 87 14.84 -12.25 4.89
N ASP A 88 15.35 -13.16 5.70
CA ASP A 88 14.78 -14.49 5.88
C ASP A 88 13.85 -14.44 7.09
N VAL A 89 12.56 -14.73 6.86
CA VAL A 89 11.49 -14.56 7.85
C VAL A 89 10.75 -15.88 8.03
N THR A 90 10.72 -16.36 9.26
CA THR A 90 9.88 -17.50 9.65
C THR A 90 8.83 -17.04 10.65
N VAL A 91 7.58 -17.43 10.44
CA VAL A 91 6.45 -17.13 11.33
C VAL A 91 5.73 -18.43 11.69
N SER A 92 5.23 -18.54 12.92
CA SER A 92 4.47 -19.70 13.39
C SER A 92 3.03 -19.72 12.86
N SER A 93 2.52 -18.60 12.36
CA SER A 93 1.17 -18.46 11.80
C SER A 93 1.14 -17.34 10.76
N ALA A 94 0.31 -17.48 9.73
CA ALA A 94 0.02 -16.43 8.75
C ALA A 94 -0.53 -15.15 9.40
N GLU A 95 -1.05 -15.22 10.61
CA GLU A 95 -1.55 -14.06 11.34
C GLU A 95 -0.49 -13.02 11.69
N TYR A 96 0.80 -13.40 11.65
CA TYR A 96 1.93 -12.48 11.84
C TYR A 96 2.30 -11.73 10.56
N LEU A 97 1.82 -12.18 9.39
CA LEU A 97 2.00 -11.47 8.13
C LEU A 97 0.82 -10.52 7.91
N LYS A 98 1.09 -9.23 8.02
CA LYS A 98 0.08 -8.17 7.93
C LYS A 98 0.39 -7.20 6.80
N THR A 99 -0.64 -6.55 6.32
CA THR A 99 -0.52 -5.39 5.43
C THR A 99 -1.05 -4.15 6.14
N ALA A 100 -0.43 -3.01 5.87
CA ALA A 100 -0.88 -1.73 6.41
C ALA A 100 -0.92 -0.69 5.29
N LEU A 101 -1.95 0.14 5.32
CA LEU A 101 -2.09 1.26 4.39
C LEU A 101 -1.35 2.49 4.92
N ALA A 102 -0.83 3.32 4.03
CA ALA A 102 -0.28 4.61 4.40
C ALA A 102 -1.32 5.44 5.18
N ASN A 103 -0.94 5.95 6.34
CA ASN A 103 -1.83 6.69 7.24
C ASN A 103 -3.14 5.94 7.59
N ASN A 104 -3.12 4.61 7.56
CA ASN A 104 -4.30 3.75 7.75
C ASN A 104 -5.47 4.10 6.82
N THR A 105 -5.19 4.66 5.65
CA THR A 105 -6.20 5.18 4.73
C THR A 105 -6.05 4.54 3.36
N TYR A 106 -7.12 3.96 2.84
CA TYR A 106 -7.20 3.55 1.45
C TYR A 106 -7.58 4.75 0.59
N GLY A 107 -6.80 5.01 -0.46
CA GLY A 107 -7.08 6.14 -1.34
C GLY A 107 -6.01 6.36 -2.41
N THR A 108 -6.26 7.34 -3.28
CA THR A 108 -5.32 7.78 -4.31
C THR A 108 -4.37 8.83 -3.74
N ASN A 109 -3.08 8.74 -4.07
CA ASN A 109 -2.04 9.66 -3.61
C ASN A 109 -1.85 9.73 -2.08
N VAL A 110 -2.37 8.76 -1.33
CA VAL A 110 -2.08 8.62 0.10
C VAL A 110 -0.72 7.98 0.26
N THR A 111 0.24 8.70 0.80
CA THR A 111 1.62 8.24 0.94
C THR A 111 2.13 8.40 2.37
N ALA A 112 2.98 7.47 2.79
CA ALA A 112 3.77 7.55 4.02
C ALA A 112 5.07 6.79 3.80
N LYS A 113 6.08 7.08 4.60
CA LYS A 113 7.29 6.27 4.58
C LYS A 113 7.01 4.89 5.16
N THR A 114 7.63 3.86 4.59
CA THR A 114 7.52 2.49 5.10
C THR A 114 7.92 2.40 6.57
N SER A 115 8.96 3.14 6.98
CA SER A 115 9.42 3.18 8.37
C SER A 115 8.39 3.81 9.33
N GLU A 116 7.67 4.85 8.89
CA GLU A 116 6.60 5.48 9.68
C GLU A 116 5.39 4.54 9.81
N THR A 117 5.00 3.92 8.71
CA THR A 117 3.91 2.92 8.70
C THR A 117 4.27 1.72 9.59
N ALA A 118 5.50 1.23 9.51
CA ALA A 118 6.01 0.15 10.36
C ALA A 118 5.95 0.51 11.85
N ALA A 119 6.45 1.69 12.22
CA ALA A 119 6.44 2.14 13.61
C ALA A 119 5.02 2.27 14.17
N ASN A 120 4.10 2.86 13.38
CA ASN A 120 2.70 3.02 13.78
C ASN A 120 1.97 1.68 13.98
N ASN A 121 2.39 0.64 13.25
CA ASN A 121 1.83 -0.71 13.34
C ASN A 121 2.67 -1.66 14.20
N LYS A 122 3.72 -1.16 14.87
CA LYS A 122 4.64 -1.95 15.71
C LYS A 122 5.21 -3.16 14.97
N ALA A 123 5.52 -2.99 13.69
CA ALA A 123 6.08 -4.04 12.86
C ALA A 123 7.56 -4.27 13.20
N ILE A 124 7.98 -5.53 13.27
CA ILE A 124 9.37 -5.94 13.46
C ILE A 124 10.17 -5.71 12.18
N LEU A 125 9.57 -6.03 11.04
CA LEU A 125 10.10 -5.84 9.70
C LEU A 125 9.00 -5.30 8.80
N ALA A 126 9.34 -4.42 7.87
CA ALA A 126 8.40 -3.95 6.87
C ALA A 126 9.10 -3.71 5.53
N VAL A 127 8.37 -3.98 4.46
CA VAL A 127 8.76 -3.69 3.08
C VAL A 127 7.57 -3.03 2.39
N ASN A 128 7.83 -2.14 1.44
CA ASN A 128 6.76 -1.58 0.62
C ASN A 128 6.17 -2.65 -0.29
N GLY A 129 4.85 -2.61 -0.45
CA GLY A 129 4.10 -3.48 -1.33
C GLY A 129 3.87 -2.86 -2.72
N ASP A 130 2.75 -3.23 -3.33
CA ASP A 130 2.30 -2.72 -4.63
C ASP A 130 1.85 -1.26 -4.57
N TYR A 131 1.78 -0.64 -5.75
CA TYR A 131 1.32 0.74 -5.92
C TYR A 131 -0.14 0.78 -6.40
N TYR A 132 -1.05 0.26 -5.58
CA TYR A 132 -2.47 0.15 -5.90
C TYR A 132 -3.16 1.51 -6.16
N GLY A 133 -2.67 2.58 -5.54
CA GLY A 133 -3.26 3.91 -5.63
C GLY A 133 -3.10 4.61 -6.99
N ALA A 134 -2.23 4.11 -7.86
CA ALA A 134 -2.09 4.60 -9.23
C ALA A 134 -3.10 3.97 -10.20
N ASN A 135 -3.70 2.84 -9.81
CA ASN A 135 -4.59 2.07 -10.67
C ASN A 135 -6.04 2.25 -10.25
N THR A 136 -6.96 2.18 -11.21
CA THR A 136 -8.41 2.18 -10.99
C THR A 136 -9.01 0.79 -11.04
N THR A 137 -8.27 -0.19 -11.54
CA THR A 137 -8.62 -1.61 -11.66
C THR A 137 -7.57 -2.47 -10.95
N GLY A 138 -7.85 -3.76 -10.84
CA GLY A 138 -7.04 -4.72 -10.09
C GLY A 138 -7.54 -4.91 -8.65
N TYR A 139 -7.57 -6.15 -8.18
CA TYR A 139 -8.04 -6.48 -6.84
C TYR A 139 -7.15 -5.86 -5.76
N VAL A 140 -7.76 -5.27 -4.76
CA VAL A 140 -7.06 -4.83 -3.55
C VAL A 140 -7.75 -5.44 -2.34
N ILE A 141 -7.16 -6.51 -1.82
CA ILE A 141 -7.62 -7.23 -0.64
C ILE A 141 -6.50 -7.17 0.40
N ARG A 142 -6.80 -6.68 1.59
CA ARG A 142 -5.81 -6.55 2.67
C ARG A 142 -6.41 -7.01 3.99
N ASN A 143 -5.75 -7.95 4.64
CA ASN A 143 -6.17 -8.51 5.93
C ASN A 143 -7.64 -9.00 5.91
N GLY A 144 -8.09 -9.60 4.79
CA GLY A 144 -9.47 -10.08 4.61
C GLY A 144 -10.51 -8.99 4.30
N VAL A 145 -10.08 -7.74 4.10
CA VAL A 145 -10.97 -6.64 3.70
C VAL A 145 -10.80 -6.38 2.20
N VAL A 146 -11.89 -6.37 1.46
CA VAL A 146 -11.92 -6.00 0.05
C VAL A 146 -12.05 -4.49 -0.08
N TYR A 147 -11.04 -3.85 -0.66
CA TYR A 147 -11.00 -2.41 -0.94
C TYR A 147 -11.35 -2.11 -2.40
N ARG A 148 -11.04 -3.01 -3.31
CA ARG A 148 -11.37 -2.91 -4.73
C ARG A 148 -11.52 -4.31 -5.30
N ASP A 149 -12.61 -4.54 -6.03
CA ASP A 149 -13.00 -5.80 -6.68
C ASP A 149 -13.11 -5.70 -8.20
N THR A 150 -12.68 -4.57 -8.76
CA THR A 150 -12.70 -4.34 -10.21
C THR A 150 -11.57 -5.10 -10.86
N VAL A 151 -11.88 -5.97 -11.79
CA VAL A 151 -10.90 -6.78 -12.53
C VAL A 151 -9.95 -5.91 -13.34
N GLN A 152 -8.68 -6.26 -13.35
CA GLN A 152 -7.70 -5.67 -14.25
C GLN A 152 -7.96 -6.14 -15.69
N GLU A 153 -8.04 -5.22 -16.66
CA GLU A 153 -8.31 -5.56 -18.07
C GLU A 153 -7.22 -6.46 -18.68
N ASP A 154 -5.95 -6.22 -18.30
CA ASP A 154 -4.83 -7.09 -18.66
C ASP A 154 -4.41 -7.92 -17.43
N ALA A 155 -5.14 -9.00 -17.18
CA ALA A 155 -4.88 -9.93 -16.09
C ALA A 155 -3.78 -10.97 -16.43
N SER A 156 -2.83 -10.63 -17.29
CA SER A 156 -1.71 -11.52 -17.66
C SER A 156 -0.72 -11.73 -16.52
N ASN A 157 -0.66 -10.78 -15.58
CA ASN A 157 0.15 -10.90 -14.37
C ASN A 157 -0.70 -11.53 -13.26
N GLY A 158 -0.19 -12.62 -12.67
CA GLY A 158 -0.85 -13.24 -11.54
C GLY A 158 -0.66 -12.45 -10.25
N ASP A 159 -1.69 -12.43 -9.42
CA ASP A 159 -1.66 -11.87 -8.08
C ASP A 159 -1.27 -12.93 -7.05
N LEU A 160 -0.49 -12.55 -6.05
CA LEU A 160 -0.20 -13.42 -4.92
C LEU A 160 -1.31 -13.34 -3.88
N ALA A 161 -2.12 -14.38 -3.79
CA ALA A 161 -3.08 -14.56 -2.71
C ALA A 161 -2.42 -15.27 -1.52
N ILE A 162 -2.54 -14.66 -0.35
CA ILE A 162 -2.10 -15.21 0.92
C ILE A 162 -3.34 -15.61 1.72
N TYR A 163 -3.53 -16.90 1.91
CA TYR A 163 -4.69 -17.43 2.60
C TYR A 163 -4.52 -17.44 4.11
N LYS A 164 -5.62 -17.50 4.83
CA LYS A 164 -5.64 -17.51 6.30
C LYS A 164 -4.92 -18.71 6.90
N ASP A 165 -4.86 -19.83 6.18
CA ASP A 165 -4.14 -21.04 6.59
C ASP A 165 -2.63 -20.98 6.35
N GLY A 166 -2.13 -19.85 5.82
CA GLY A 166 -0.73 -19.62 5.50
C GLY A 166 -0.32 -20.10 4.10
N SER A 167 -1.22 -20.69 3.33
CA SER A 167 -0.92 -21.10 1.96
C SER A 167 -0.84 -19.91 1.02
N PHE A 168 0.01 -20.02 0.00
CA PHE A 168 0.19 -19.02 -1.05
C PHE A 168 -0.29 -19.59 -2.38
N LYS A 169 -1.00 -18.77 -3.16
CA LYS A 169 -1.46 -19.15 -4.49
C LYS A 169 -1.34 -17.98 -5.45
N ILE A 170 -0.89 -18.24 -6.64
CA ILE A 170 -1.02 -17.29 -7.75
C ILE A 170 -2.43 -17.42 -8.31
N ILE A 171 -3.12 -16.31 -8.43
CA ILE A 171 -4.47 -16.20 -8.98
C ILE A 171 -4.48 -15.22 -10.14
N TYR A 172 -5.44 -15.38 -11.04
CA TYR A 172 -5.69 -14.44 -12.12
C TYR A 172 -7.09 -13.87 -11.93
N GLU A 173 -7.21 -12.55 -11.96
CA GLU A 173 -8.46 -11.85 -11.61
C GLU A 173 -9.64 -12.18 -12.53
N ASN A 174 -9.39 -12.59 -13.76
CA ASN A 174 -10.42 -13.04 -14.69
C ASN A 174 -10.93 -14.48 -14.43
N GLU A 175 -10.28 -15.22 -13.53
CA GLU A 175 -10.63 -16.61 -13.21
C GLU A 175 -11.43 -16.75 -11.91
N ILE A 176 -11.25 -15.80 -10.99
CA ILE A 176 -11.90 -15.82 -9.68
C ILE A 176 -12.44 -14.44 -9.31
N SER A 177 -13.49 -14.40 -8.49
CA SER A 177 -13.99 -13.16 -7.88
C SER A 177 -13.19 -12.80 -6.63
N ALA A 178 -13.13 -11.51 -6.32
CA ALA A 178 -12.53 -10.98 -5.09
C ALA A 178 -13.29 -11.41 -3.83
#